data_a6d9c300269c9293caff1c512cf58e8e
#
_entry.id   a6d9c300269c9293caff1c512cf58e8e
#
_cell.length_a   1.000
_cell.length_b   1.000
_cell.length_c   1.000
_cell.angle_alpha   90.00
_cell.angle_beta   90.00
_cell.angle_gamma   90.00
#
_symmetry.space_group_name_H-M   'P 1'
#
loop_
_entity.id
_entity.type
_entity.pdbx_description
1 polymer ?
#
loop_
_entity_poly.entity_id
_entity_poly.type
_entity_poly.pdbx_seq_one_letter_code
_entity_poly.pdbx_strand_id
1 'polypeptide(L)'
;MTEKYKIYIPEEMRLRLLNDAELFDFYKKDGSVNLNGFLKELLLQYFDEYRETKERLLDTILSDLSAFSSISREDADAIADKIMNTYLRRPERDTLHFTQDTLARQTAAGSGRNTRSALKSERNAAITLTVSGRSLNIMRSIESNMLSRVSLSRYLNDFFSSYLSISRKDREKILFQDTFLELNAAIQKNSIISFSSTSAPDLHFTVCPYFIAASKEEQCNYLLCTDHASGIPRTFRISRIHALFTSSDKFLPDEKRKLELQEIAGRSPQSASKSVEAKVLFTDKGMQKFHLVTKNRPDVLRKEGNTLYFHWPKLQLEEYFRRFGKEAVILSPEECRESMRFFYKKAWEAYRKKEKGE
;
A
#
# COMPACT_ATOMS: atom_id res chain seq x y z
N MET A 1 14.00 29.70 -4.05
CA MET A 1 13.50 29.74 -5.43
C MET A 1 12.57 28.57 -5.64
N THR A 2 11.42 28.76 -6.30
CA THR A 2 10.42 27.72 -6.55
C THR A 2 10.09 27.73 -8.04
N GLU A 3 10.06 26.58 -8.67
CA GLU A 3 9.74 26.42 -10.09
C GLU A 3 8.55 25.50 -10.29
N LYS A 4 7.83 25.70 -11.41
CA LYS A 4 6.64 24.90 -11.76
C LYS A 4 6.87 24.21 -13.10
N TYR A 5 6.72 22.90 -13.10
CA TYR A 5 6.84 22.06 -14.28
C TYR A 5 5.47 21.49 -14.66
N LYS A 6 5.07 21.72 -15.90
CA LYS A 6 3.86 21.10 -16.45
C LYS A 6 4.24 19.79 -17.13
N ILE A 7 3.69 18.68 -16.63
CA ILE A 7 4.02 17.32 -17.05
C ILE A 7 2.77 16.67 -17.60
N TYR A 8 2.88 15.98 -18.72
CA TYR A 8 1.80 15.23 -19.33
C TYR A 8 2.03 13.75 -19.10
N ILE A 9 1.07 13.09 -18.42
CA ILE A 9 1.11 11.67 -18.08
C ILE A 9 -0.20 11.01 -18.47
N PRO A 10 -0.23 9.67 -18.72
CA PRO A 10 -1.47 8.92 -18.91
C PRO A 10 -2.40 9.10 -17.70
N GLU A 11 -3.72 9.22 -17.96
CA GLU A 11 -4.71 9.41 -16.89
C GLU A 11 -4.71 8.23 -15.89
N GLU A 12 -4.51 7.01 -16.37
CA GLU A 12 -4.39 5.83 -15.50
C GLU A 12 -3.22 5.96 -14.52
N MET A 13 -2.06 6.42 -15.01
CA MET A 13 -0.88 6.65 -14.17
C MET A 13 -1.17 7.73 -13.12
N ARG A 14 -1.82 8.84 -13.52
CA ARG A 14 -2.22 9.90 -12.59
C ARG A 14 -3.10 9.36 -11.46
N LEU A 15 -4.08 8.54 -11.79
CA LEU A 15 -4.99 7.93 -10.81
C LEU A 15 -4.24 6.97 -9.85
N ARG A 16 -3.28 6.20 -10.36
CA ARG A 16 -2.46 5.30 -9.53
C ARG A 16 -1.56 6.09 -8.57
N LEU A 17 -0.92 7.15 -9.03
CA LEU A 17 -0.11 8.05 -8.19
C LEU A 17 -0.98 8.77 -7.14
N LEU A 18 -2.18 9.19 -7.52
CA LEU A 18 -3.13 9.80 -6.59
C LEU A 18 -3.58 8.82 -5.50
N ASN A 19 -3.86 7.57 -5.88
CA ASN A 19 -4.21 6.51 -4.95
C ASN A 19 -3.07 6.18 -3.97
N ASP A 20 -1.81 6.19 -4.42
CA ASP A 20 -0.67 6.03 -3.53
C ASP A 20 -0.50 7.25 -2.59
N ALA A 21 -0.69 8.48 -3.10
CA ALA A 21 -0.65 9.68 -2.27
C ALA A 21 -1.71 9.64 -1.15
N GLU A 22 -2.92 9.20 -1.47
CA GLU A 22 -3.99 8.98 -0.49
C GLU A 22 -3.64 7.86 0.49
N LEU A 23 -3.18 6.73 -0.01
CA LEU A 23 -2.84 5.56 0.79
C LEU A 23 -1.72 5.85 1.78
N PHE A 24 -0.73 6.65 1.41
CA PHE A 24 0.43 7.00 2.24
C PHE A 24 0.23 8.30 3.03
N ASP A 25 -1.02 8.73 3.21
CA ASP A 25 -1.45 9.86 4.05
C ASP A 25 -0.87 11.23 3.61
N PHE A 26 -0.62 11.42 2.32
CA PHE A 26 -0.26 12.74 1.78
C PHE A 26 -1.50 13.62 1.62
N TYR A 27 -1.85 14.36 2.65
CA TYR A 27 -2.98 15.29 2.65
C TYR A 27 -2.53 16.72 2.89
N LYS A 28 -3.32 17.67 2.39
CA LYS A 28 -3.21 19.09 2.74
C LYS A 28 -4.00 19.38 4.01
N LYS A 29 -3.83 20.58 4.53
CA LYS A 29 -4.56 21.05 5.73
C LYS A 29 -6.09 21.07 5.54
N ASP A 30 -6.56 21.22 4.31
CA ASP A 30 -7.97 21.19 3.94
C ASP A 30 -8.54 19.77 3.76
N GLY A 31 -7.75 18.74 4.00
CA GLY A 31 -8.12 17.33 3.84
C GLY A 31 -8.06 16.81 2.41
N SER A 32 -7.73 17.64 1.42
CA SER A 32 -7.54 17.18 0.04
C SER A 32 -6.21 16.47 -0.15
N VAL A 33 -6.14 15.52 -1.09
CA VAL A 33 -4.91 14.78 -1.40
C VAL A 33 -3.82 15.71 -1.91
N ASN A 34 -2.63 15.62 -1.35
CA ASN A 34 -1.46 16.41 -1.69
C ASN A 34 -0.56 15.68 -2.70
N LEU A 35 -1.05 15.53 -3.93
CA LEU A 35 -0.28 14.89 -5.00
C LEU A 35 1.08 15.58 -5.22
N ASN A 36 1.16 16.91 -5.15
CA ASN A 36 2.42 17.62 -5.32
C ASN A 36 3.43 17.30 -4.21
N GLY A 37 2.98 17.24 -2.96
CA GLY A 37 3.82 16.80 -1.83
C GLY A 37 4.35 15.39 -2.01
N PHE A 38 3.47 14.47 -2.41
CA PHE A 38 3.82 13.09 -2.72
C PHE A 38 4.86 12.98 -3.84
N LEU A 39 4.66 13.67 -4.98
CA LEU A 39 5.60 13.63 -6.11
C LEU A 39 6.95 14.25 -5.78
N LYS A 40 6.98 15.28 -4.93
CA LYS A 40 8.25 15.83 -4.42
C LYS A 40 9.00 14.82 -3.58
N GLU A 41 8.31 14.15 -2.66
CA GLU A 41 8.91 13.12 -1.83
C GLU A 41 9.42 11.95 -2.66
N LEU A 42 8.62 11.51 -3.63
CA LEU A 42 9.02 10.48 -4.57
C LEU A 42 10.31 10.84 -5.35
N LEU A 43 10.44 12.10 -5.80
CA LEU A 43 11.68 12.55 -6.42
C LEU A 43 12.86 12.54 -5.46
N LEU A 44 12.65 12.91 -4.19
CA LEU A 44 13.73 12.97 -3.20
C LEU A 44 14.23 11.58 -2.80
N GLN A 45 13.32 10.61 -2.68
CA GLN A 45 13.63 9.29 -2.12
C GLN A 45 13.94 8.22 -3.17
N TYR A 46 13.44 8.38 -4.40
CA TYR A 46 13.56 7.33 -5.42
C TYR A 46 14.45 7.70 -6.60
N PHE A 47 14.76 8.97 -6.81
CA PHE A 47 15.46 9.42 -8.01
C PHE A 47 16.85 8.79 -8.16
N ASP A 48 17.63 8.77 -7.10
CA ASP A 48 19.01 8.26 -7.16
C ASP A 48 19.01 6.74 -7.45
N GLU A 49 18.15 5.96 -6.77
CA GLU A 49 17.98 4.51 -7.02
C GLU A 49 17.52 4.23 -8.46
N TYR A 50 16.53 4.98 -8.96
CA TYR A 50 16.06 4.87 -10.33
C TYR A 50 17.16 5.12 -11.35
N ARG A 51 17.91 6.21 -11.17
CA ARG A 51 19.03 6.58 -12.05
C ARG A 51 20.10 5.48 -12.09
N GLU A 52 20.59 5.04 -10.93
CA GLU A 52 21.61 4.01 -10.83
C GLU A 52 21.15 2.66 -11.41
N THR A 53 19.88 2.30 -11.22
CA THR A 53 19.32 1.08 -11.79
C THR A 53 19.21 1.17 -13.30
N LYS A 54 18.82 2.34 -13.81
CA LYS A 54 18.73 2.60 -15.25
C LYS A 54 20.11 2.59 -15.91
N GLU A 55 21.11 3.24 -15.30
CA GLU A 55 22.49 3.29 -15.78
C GLU A 55 23.09 1.87 -15.80
N ARG A 56 22.98 1.11 -14.70
CA ARG A 56 23.47 -0.28 -14.63
C ARG A 56 22.82 -1.20 -15.68
N LEU A 57 21.52 -1.08 -15.90
CA LEU A 57 20.83 -1.87 -16.91
C LEU A 57 21.27 -1.49 -18.31
N LEU A 58 21.45 -0.21 -18.60
CA LEU A 58 21.98 0.27 -19.89
C LEU A 58 23.38 -0.26 -20.15
N ASP A 59 24.28 -0.17 -19.17
CA ASP A 59 25.65 -0.66 -19.27
C ASP A 59 25.69 -2.17 -19.50
N THR A 60 24.81 -2.94 -18.83
CA THR A 60 24.70 -4.38 -19.04
C THR A 60 24.26 -4.69 -20.47
N ILE A 61 23.23 -4.04 -20.98
CA ILE A 61 22.72 -4.23 -22.34
C ILE A 61 23.80 -3.88 -23.37
N LEU A 62 24.48 -2.74 -23.18
CA LEU A 62 25.56 -2.33 -24.10
C LEU A 62 26.74 -3.29 -24.06
N SER A 63 27.10 -3.79 -22.90
CA SER A 63 28.15 -4.81 -22.75
C SER A 63 27.79 -6.10 -23.48
N ASP A 64 26.55 -6.58 -23.31
CA ASP A 64 26.07 -7.78 -23.99
C ASP A 64 26.02 -7.58 -25.53
N LEU A 65 25.57 -6.43 -26.00
CA LEU A 65 25.55 -6.11 -27.43
C LEU A 65 26.96 -5.98 -28.03
N SER A 66 27.93 -5.45 -27.27
CA SER A 66 29.31 -5.29 -27.72
C SER A 66 30.04 -6.62 -27.90
N ALA A 67 29.53 -7.72 -27.30
CA ALA A 67 30.07 -9.07 -27.53
C ALA A 67 29.78 -9.57 -28.98
N PHE A 68 28.90 -8.94 -29.71
CA PHE A 68 28.59 -9.27 -31.09
C PHE A 68 29.33 -8.33 -32.04
N SER A 69 30.40 -8.82 -32.69
CA SER A 69 31.26 -8.05 -33.60
C SER A 69 30.54 -7.49 -34.84
N SER A 70 29.34 -7.94 -35.11
CA SER A 70 28.50 -7.50 -36.26
C SER A 70 27.64 -6.29 -35.97
N ILE A 71 27.55 -5.82 -34.72
CA ILE A 71 26.70 -4.71 -34.32
C ILE A 71 27.58 -3.44 -34.21
N SER A 72 27.21 -2.38 -34.94
CA SER A 72 27.88 -1.09 -34.77
C SER A 72 27.50 -0.46 -33.42
N ARG A 73 28.35 0.47 -32.92
CA ARG A 73 28.06 1.17 -31.66
C ARG A 73 26.76 1.97 -31.72
N GLU A 74 26.47 2.58 -32.88
CA GLU A 74 25.23 3.34 -33.09
C GLU A 74 24.00 2.42 -33.08
N ASP A 75 24.08 1.22 -33.68
CA ASP A 75 23.03 0.22 -33.64
C ASP A 75 22.86 -0.35 -32.23
N ALA A 76 23.95 -0.58 -31.49
CA ALA A 76 23.90 -1.03 -30.11
C ALA A 76 23.18 -0.01 -29.21
N ASP A 77 23.49 1.28 -29.35
CA ASP A 77 22.80 2.35 -28.62
C ASP A 77 21.30 2.41 -28.97
N ALA A 78 20.94 2.28 -30.25
CA ALA A 78 19.55 2.28 -30.70
C ALA A 78 18.77 1.05 -30.20
N ILE A 79 19.39 -0.11 -30.21
CA ILE A 79 18.82 -1.37 -29.68
C ILE A 79 18.66 -1.28 -28.16
N ALA A 80 19.66 -0.78 -27.43
CA ALA A 80 19.61 -0.60 -25.99
C ALA A 80 18.48 0.36 -25.60
N ASP A 81 18.34 1.49 -26.26
CA ASP A 81 17.24 2.43 -26.06
C ASP A 81 15.86 1.78 -26.33
N LYS A 82 15.73 0.94 -27.35
CA LYS A 82 14.51 0.21 -27.64
C LYS A 82 14.18 -0.83 -26.58
N ILE A 83 15.17 -1.58 -26.11
CA ILE A 83 15.05 -2.56 -25.02
C ILE A 83 14.61 -1.85 -23.74
N MET A 84 15.32 -0.80 -23.33
CA MET A 84 15.01 -0.01 -22.16
C MET A 84 13.57 0.52 -22.17
N ASN A 85 13.15 1.11 -23.31
CA ASN A 85 11.78 1.59 -23.48
C ASN A 85 10.74 0.46 -23.41
N THR A 86 11.08 -0.76 -23.78
CA THR A 86 10.17 -1.92 -23.75
C THR A 86 10.05 -2.49 -22.33
N TYR A 87 11.17 -2.63 -21.61
CA TYR A 87 11.20 -3.22 -20.28
C TYR A 87 10.67 -2.28 -19.20
N LEU A 88 10.96 -0.98 -19.26
CA LEU A 88 10.44 0.00 -18.32
C LEU A 88 8.93 0.28 -18.51
N ARG A 89 8.36 -0.13 -19.62
CA ARG A 89 6.93 0.10 -19.95
C ARG A 89 6.00 -1.07 -19.63
N ARG A 90 6.49 -2.21 -19.12
CA ARG A 90 5.59 -3.29 -18.73
C ARG A 90 4.94 -3.01 -17.37
N PRO A 91 3.68 -2.57 -17.29
CA PRO A 91 2.89 -2.77 -16.10
C PRO A 91 2.75 -4.28 -15.88
N GLU A 92 2.89 -4.71 -14.64
CA GLU A 92 2.63 -6.10 -14.25
C GLU A 92 1.28 -6.55 -14.83
N ARG A 93 1.30 -7.53 -15.74
CA ARG A 93 0.09 -8.13 -16.34
C ARG A 93 -0.77 -8.89 -15.34
N ASP A 94 -0.30 -9.13 -14.13
CA ASP A 94 -0.95 -10.04 -13.18
C ASP A 94 -2.13 -9.45 -12.41
N THR A 95 -2.34 -8.13 -12.45
CA THR A 95 -3.53 -7.51 -11.83
C THR A 95 -4.68 -7.22 -12.80
N LEU A 96 -4.46 -7.33 -14.09
CA LEU A 96 -5.48 -7.02 -15.11
C LEU A 96 -6.40 -8.21 -15.49
N HIS A 97 -6.06 -9.44 -15.10
CA HIS A 97 -6.91 -10.59 -15.39
C HIS A 97 -8.24 -10.61 -14.63
N PHE A 98 -8.34 -9.89 -13.50
CA PHE A 98 -9.59 -9.89 -12.69
C PHE A 98 -10.65 -8.90 -13.19
N THR A 99 -10.26 -7.87 -13.95
CA THR A 99 -11.19 -6.83 -14.44
C THR A 99 -11.68 -7.08 -15.88
N GLN A 100 -10.90 -7.76 -16.71
CA GLN A 100 -11.30 -8.06 -18.08
C GLN A 100 -12.34 -9.18 -18.18
N ASP A 101 -12.28 -10.20 -17.32
CA ASP A 101 -13.27 -11.30 -17.32
C ASP A 101 -14.65 -10.85 -16.83
N THR A 102 -14.73 -9.82 -15.99
CA THR A 102 -16.01 -9.28 -15.50
C THR A 102 -16.68 -8.38 -16.55
N LEU A 103 -15.90 -7.65 -17.34
CA LEU A 103 -16.42 -6.80 -18.43
C LEU A 103 -16.78 -7.63 -19.69
N ALA A 104 -16.03 -8.70 -19.99
CA ALA A 104 -16.33 -9.56 -21.14
C ALA A 104 -17.62 -10.38 -20.98
N ARG A 105 -18.04 -10.69 -19.75
CA ARG A 105 -19.31 -11.39 -19.48
C ARG A 105 -20.54 -10.50 -19.54
N GLN A 106 -20.40 -9.17 -19.42
CA GLN A 106 -21.52 -8.23 -19.55
C GLN A 106 -21.77 -7.76 -20.99
N THR A 107 -20.83 -7.96 -21.93
CA THR A 107 -20.97 -7.53 -23.33
C THR A 107 -21.38 -8.66 -24.29
N ALA A 108 -21.47 -9.91 -23.82
CA ALA A 108 -21.87 -11.05 -24.66
C ALA A 108 -23.38 -11.23 -24.86
N ALA A 109 -24.21 -10.35 -24.31
CA ALA A 109 -25.67 -10.37 -24.48
C ALA A 109 -26.14 -9.14 -25.23
N GLY A 110 -25.86 -9.04 -26.55
CA GLY A 110 -26.42 -7.96 -27.38
C GLY A 110 -25.76 -7.79 -28.72
N SER A 111 -26.30 -8.48 -29.70
CA SER A 111 -26.42 -8.13 -31.13
C SER A 111 -25.24 -7.49 -31.86
N GLY A 112 -24.82 -8.20 -32.95
CA GLY A 112 -23.83 -7.77 -33.91
C GLY A 112 -24.11 -6.45 -34.60
N ARG A 113 -23.05 -5.67 -34.73
CA ARG A 113 -22.76 -4.75 -35.83
C ARG A 113 -21.30 -4.30 -35.75
N ASN A 114 -20.63 -4.38 -36.91
CA ASN A 114 -19.27 -3.88 -37.15
C ASN A 114 -18.97 -2.55 -36.49
N THR A 115 -18.00 -2.55 -35.56
CA THR A 115 -17.26 -1.35 -35.22
C THR A 115 -15.78 -1.72 -35.18
N ARG A 116 -15.02 -1.20 -36.15
CA ARG A 116 -13.59 -1.04 -36.05
C ARG A 116 -13.32 -0.38 -34.69
N SER A 117 -12.67 -1.11 -33.79
CA SER A 117 -12.25 -0.56 -32.50
C SER A 117 -11.27 0.57 -32.79
N ALA A 118 -11.77 1.79 -32.76
CA ALA A 118 -10.90 2.96 -32.56
C ALA A 118 -10.14 2.72 -31.26
N LEU A 119 -8.82 2.54 -31.35
CA LEU A 119 -7.89 2.68 -30.23
C LEU A 119 -8.28 4.00 -29.55
N LYS A 120 -8.91 3.91 -28.37
CA LYS A 120 -9.13 5.10 -27.53
C LYS A 120 -7.75 5.69 -27.30
N SER A 121 -7.47 6.85 -27.91
CA SER A 121 -6.26 7.60 -27.60
C SER A 121 -6.26 7.80 -26.09
N GLU A 122 -5.24 7.28 -25.42
CA GLU A 122 -5.07 7.47 -23.99
C GLU A 122 -5.11 8.98 -23.72
N ARG A 123 -6.11 9.41 -22.95
CA ARG A 123 -6.24 10.82 -22.61
C ARG A 123 -5.10 11.15 -21.66
N ASN A 124 -4.18 12.02 -22.11
CA ASN A 124 -3.11 12.54 -21.27
C ASN A 124 -3.68 13.56 -20.28
N ALA A 125 -3.37 13.40 -19.00
CA ALA A 125 -3.62 14.38 -17.97
C ALA A 125 -2.42 15.30 -17.81
N ALA A 126 -2.67 16.60 -17.61
CA ALA A 126 -1.63 17.54 -17.24
C ALA A 126 -1.55 17.63 -15.71
N ILE A 127 -0.40 17.38 -15.14
CA ILE A 127 -0.09 17.67 -13.74
C ILE A 127 0.90 18.82 -13.64
N THR A 128 0.76 19.63 -12.58
CA THR A 128 1.72 20.69 -12.29
C THR A 128 2.53 20.28 -11.07
N LEU A 129 3.82 20.06 -11.28
CA LEU A 129 4.78 19.76 -10.23
C LEU A 129 5.49 21.04 -9.80
N THR A 130 5.30 21.46 -8.55
CA THR A 130 5.96 22.63 -7.97
C THR A 130 7.10 22.14 -7.08
N VAL A 131 8.34 22.49 -7.42
CA VAL A 131 9.55 22.03 -6.75
C VAL A 131 10.36 23.19 -6.15
N SER A 132 11.13 22.89 -5.11
CA SER A 132 12.03 23.84 -4.43
C SER A 132 13.14 23.08 -3.70
N GLY A 133 14.25 23.74 -3.40
CA GLY A 133 15.39 23.13 -2.70
C GLY A 133 15.93 21.92 -3.44
N ARG A 134 16.15 20.80 -2.73
CA ARG A 134 16.74 19.56 -3.31
C ARG A 134 15.93 19.02 -4.48
N SER A 135 14.59 19.02 -4.40
CA SER A 135 13.74 18.55 -5.52
C SER A 135 13.89 19.41 -6.79
N LEU A 136 14.17 20.71 -6.64
CA LEU A 136 14.48 21.57 -7.78
C LEU A 136 15.84 21.24 -8.40
N ASN A 137 16.85 20.95 -7.57
CA ASN A 137 18.16 20.54 -8.06
C ASN A 137 18.08 19.25 -8.88
N ILE A 138 17.28 18.28 -8.41
CA ILE A 138 17.02 17.03 -9.15
C ILE A 138 16.38 17.33 -10.51
N MET A 139 15.34 18.18 -10.55
CA MET A 139 14.68 18.55 -11.82
C MET A 139 15.62 19.23 -12.80
N ARG A 140 16.46 20.14 -12.33
CA ARG A 140 17.48 20.80 -13.15
C ARG A 140 18.55 19.83 -13.65
N SER A 141 18.95 18.85 -12.81
CA SER A 141 19.87 17.78 -13.22
C SER A 141 19.27 16.91 -14.33
N ILE A 142 17.98 16.59 -14.23
CA ILE A 142 17.26 15.88 -15.30
C ILE A 142 17.30 16.70 -16.60
N GLU A 143 16.95 17.99 -16.54
CA GLU A 143 16.92 18.86 -17.73
C GLU A 143 18.29 19.02 -18.40
N SER A 144 19.35 19.21 -17.60
CA SER A 144 20.68 19.47 -18.14
C SER A 144 21.42 18.21 -18.62
N ASN A 145 21.20 17.07 -17.97
CA ASN A 145 22.08 15.91 -18.17
C ASN A 145 21.35 14.68 -18.77
N MET A 146 20.01 14.63 -18.71
CA MET A 146 19.28 13.40 -19.00
C MET A 146 18.27 13.49 -20.14
N LEU A 147 18.03 14.70 -20.69
CA LEU A 147 17.05 14.93 -21.76
C LEU A 147 17.65 14.97 -23.17
N SER A 148 18.85 14.43 -23.38
CA SER A 148 19.57 14.51 -24.67
C SER A 148 18.74 14.08 -25.89
N ARG A 149 17.75 13.19 -25.72
CA ARG A 149 16.89 12.67 -26.80
C ARG A 149 15.41 12.51 -26.44
N VAL A 150 15.00 12.86 -25.21
CA VAL A 150 13.63 12.64 -24.72
C VAL A 150 13.06 13.91 -24.08
N SER A 151 11.73 14.08 -24.13
CA SER A 151 11.10 15.21 -23.41
C SER A 151 11.05 14.93 -21.91
N LEU A 152 11.00 16.00 -21.10
CA LEU A 152 10.86 15.91 -19.66
C LEU A 152 9.63 15.06 -19.25
N SER A 153 8.49 15.24 -19.92
CA SER A 153 7.29 14.45 -19.63
C SER A 153 7.52 12.97 -19.90
N ARG A 154 8.26 12.61 -20.94
CA ARG A 154 8.59 11.22 -21.24
C ARG A 154 9.51 10.62 -20.19
N TYR A 155 10.56 11.32 -19.80
CA TYR A 155 11.47 10.88 -18.75
C TYR A 155 10.73 10.63 -17.44
N LEU A 156 9.88 11.56 -17.02
CA LEU A 156 9.09 11.42 -15.79
C LEU A 156 8.01 10.34 -15.90
N ASN A 157 7.46 10.10 -17.07
CA ASN A 157 6.57 8.94 -17.29
C ASN A 157 7.29 7.61 -17.05
N ASP A 158 8.52 7.47 -17.55
CA ASP A 158 9.32 6.27 -17.33
C ASP A 158 9.72 6.11 -15.84
N PHE A 159 10.05 7.21 -15.18
CA PHE A 159 10.34 7.27 -13.75
C PHE A 159 9.11 6.84 -12.89
N PHE A 160 7.93 7.40 -13.17
CA PHE A 160 6.70 7.02 -12.46
C PHE A 160 6.27 5.58 -12.77
N SER A 161 6.46 5.12 -14.01
CA SER A 161 6.18 3.72 -14.39
C SER A 161 7.08 2.76 -13.63
N SER A 162 8.37 3.06 -13.49
CA SER A 162 9.31 2.27 -12.73
C SER A 162 8.88 2.17 -11.26
N TYR A 163 8.56 3.29 -10.62
CA TYR A 163 8.04 3.31 -9.26
C TYR A 163 6.76 2.49 -9.11
N LEU A 164 5.79 2.66 -10.00
CA LEU A 164 4.51 1.95 -9.96
C LEU A 164 4.61 0.45 -10.27
N SER A 165 5.73 -0.03 -10.82
CA SER A 165 6.01 -1.46 -11.01
C SER A 165 6.45 -2.17 -9.73
N ILE A 166 6.89 -1.41 -8.72
CA ILE A 166 7.31 -1.92 -7.41
C ILE A 166 6.07 -2.29 -6.59
N SER A 167 6.17 -3.33 -5.76
CA SER A 167 5.07 -3.73 -4.87
C SER A 167 4.71 -2.60 -3.89
N ARG A 168 3.43 -2.46 -3.53
CA ARG A 168 2.97 -1.34 -2.68
C ARG A 168 3.73 -1.23 -1.35
N LYS A 169 3.97 -2.36 -0.68
CA LYS A 169 4.73 -2.42 0.57
C LYS A 169 6.19 -1.94 0.41
N ASP A 170 6.79 -2.17 -0.77
CA ASP A 170 8.16 -1.75 -1.04
C ASP A 170 8.19 -0.28 -1.51
N ARG A 171 7.15 0.21 -2.21
CA ARG A 171 6.97 1.65 -2.46
C ARG A 171 6.86 2.47 -1.17
N GLU A 172 6.19 1.93 -0.13
CA GLU A 172 6.16 2.55 1.19
C GLU A 172 7.56 2.67 1.80
N LYS A 173 8.39 1.62 1.68
CA LYS A 173 9.78 1.68 2.16
C LYS A 173 10.62 2.74 1.45
N ILE A 174 10.42 2.91 0.15
CA ILE A 174 11.10 3.95 -0.62
C ILE A 174 10.70 5.33 -0.10
N LEU A 175 9.40 5.62 0.01
CA LEU A 175 8.91 6.93 0.42
C LEU A 175 9.26 7.31 1.86
N PHE A 176 9.38 6.34 2.75
CA PHE A 176 9.66 6.53 4.18
C PHE A 176 11.00 5.92 4.59
N GLN A 177 11.98 5.91 3.68
CA GLN A 177 13.28 5.26 3.87
C GLN A 177 13.95 5.70 5.17
N ASP A 178 13.98 6.99 5.48
CA ASP A 178 14.60 7.52 6.68
C ASP A 178 13.91 6.96 7.94
N THR A 179 12.58 6.93 7.96
CA THR A 179 11.80 6.35 9.07
C THR A 179 12.08 4.86 9.23
N PHE A 180 12.17 4.10 8.13
CA PHE A 180 12.52 2.68 8.17
C PHE A 180 13.92 2.43 8.71
N LEU A 181 14.90 3.23 8.29
CA LEU A 181 16.29 3.13 8.77
C LEU A 181 16.36 3.42 10.27
N GLU A 182 15.71 4.49 10.74
CA GLU A 182 15.69 4.86 12.15
C GLU A 182 14.99 3.80 13.00
N LEU A 183 13.82 3.30 12.58
CA LEU A 183 13.10 2.23 13.26
C LEU A 183 13.91 0.95 13.34
N ASN A 184 14.56 0.52 12.25
CA ASN A 184 15.40 -0.67 12.27
C ASN A 184 16.60 -0.51 13.20
N ALA A 185 17.25 0.67 13.20
CA ALA A 185 18.34 0.97 14.12
C ALA A 185 17.88 0.93 15.59
N ALA A 186 16.70 1.48 15.89
CA ALA A 186 16.12 1.45 17.23
C ALA A 186 15.79 0.01 17.69
N ILE A 187 15.22 -0.80 16.80
CA ILE A 187 14.93 -2.22 17.07
C ILE A 187 16.22 -2.99 17.37
N GLN A 188 17.25 -2.84 16.53
CA GLN A 188 18.54 -3.52 16.73
C GLN A 188 19.24 -3.14 18.03
N LYS A 189 19.09 -1.88 18.45
CA LYS A 189 19.72 -1.35 19.67
C LYS A 189 18.84 -1.49 20.91
N ASN A 190 17.62 -2.01 20.78
CA ASN A 190 16.57 -2.02 21.81
C ASN A 190 16.34 -0.63 22.43
N SER A 191 16.38 0.42 21.60
CA SER A 191 16.16 1.80 22.04
C SER A 191 14.68 2.12 22.11
N ILE A 192 14.29 2.88 23.12
CA ILE A 192 12.93 3.42 23.25
C ILE A 192 12.76 4.52 22.19
N ILE A 193 11.60 4.56 21.57
CA ILE A 193 11.27 5.58 20.58
C ILE A 193 10.02 6.35 20.98
N SER A 194 9.93 7.60 20.54
CA SER A 194 8.73 8.41 20.68
C SER A 194 8.37 9.06 19.34
N PHE A 195 7.07 9.21 19.07
CA PHE A 195 6.56 9.76 17.83
C PHE A 195 5.11 10.21 17.95
N SER A 196 4.63 10.97 16.96
CA SER A 196 3.22 11.28 16.74
C SER A 196 2.68 10.45 15.57
N SER A 197 1.38 10.22 15.53
CA SER A 197 0.72 9.47 14.45
C SER A 197 -0.44 10.26 13.85
N THR A 198 -0.58 10.29 12.52
CA THR A 198 -1.74 10.92 11.86
C THR A 198 -3.06 10.29 12.26
N SER A 199 -3.08 9.02 12.69
CA SER A 199 -4.29 8.36 13.19
C SER A 199 -4.78 8.91 14.53
N ALA A 200 -3.91 9.56 15.30
CA ALA A 200 -4.20 10.15 16.60
C ALA A 200 -3.29 11.39 16.82
N PRO A 201 -3.56 12.49 16.11
CA PRO A 201 -2.64 13.63 16.03
C PRO A 201 -2.39 14.31 17.38
N ASP A 202 -3.34 14.23 18.31
CA ASP A 202 -3.24 14.83 19.65
C ASP A 202 -2.47 13.95 20.65
N LEU A 203 -2.07 12.73 20.24
CA LEU A 203 -1.37 11.79 21.11
C LEU A 203 0.12 11.68 20.73
N HIS A 204 0.95 11.65 21.76
CA HIS A 204 2.36 11.30 21.66
C HIS A 204 2.56 9.89 22.18
N PHE A 205 3.24 9.06 21.39
CA PHE A 205 3.47 7.67 21.75
C PHE A 205 4.93 7.47 22.15
N THR A 206 5.16 6.80 23.26
CA THR A 206 6.49 6.31 23.69
C THR A 206 6.40 4.80 23.76
N VAL A 207 7.20 4.12 22.94
CA VAL A 207 7.07 2.67 22.73
C VAL A 207 8.43 1.97 22.70
N CYS A 208 8.41 0.68 23.01
CA CYS A 208 9.51 -0.25 22.83
C CYS A 208 9.32 -1.00 21.50
N PRO A 209 10.10 -0.72 20.43
CA PRO A 209 9.92 -1.34 19.12
C PRO A 209 10.50 -2.75 19.07
N TYR A 210 9.80 -3.70 18.46
CA TYR A 210 10.25 -5.09 18.31
C TYR A 210 10.42 -5.52 16.88
N PHE A 211 9.44 -5.27 15.99
CA PHE A 211 9.44 -5.73 14.61
C PHE A 211 8.83 -4.73 13.66
N ILE A 212 9.26 -4.82 12.40
CA ILE A 212 8.52 -4.28 11.26
C ILE A 212 7.96 -5.45 10.45
N ALA A 213 6.67 -5.47 10.21
CA ALA A 213 6.01 -6.51 9.44
C ALA A 213 5.08 -5.93 8.38
N ALA A 214 5.05 -6.58 7.20
CA ALA A 214 4.16 -6.18 6.11
C ALA A 214 2.81 -6.91 6.22
N SER A 215 1.71 -6.15 6.14
CA SER A 215 0.38 -6.74 5.99
C SER A 215 0.22 -7.28 4.56
N LYS A 216 -0.14 -8.56 4.44
CA LYS A 216 -0.45 -9.17 3.15
C LYS A 216 -1.74 -8.62 2.54
N GLU A 217 -2.66 -8.15 3.37
CA GLU A 217 -3.97 -7.64 2.96
C GLU A 217 -3.90 -6.19 2.51
N GLU A 218 -3.33 -5.33 3.35
CA GLU A 218 -3.27 -3.90 3.09
C GLU A 218 -2.07 -3.51 2.22
N GLN A 219 -1.09 -4.42 2.07
CA GLN A 219 0.15 -4.16 1.36
C GLN A 219 0.92 -2.94 1.92
N CYS A 220 0.85 -2.76 3.24
CA CYS A 220 1.52 -1.70 4.00
C CYS A 220 2.36 -2.30 5.11
N ASN A 221 3.32 -1.53 5.62
CA ASN A 221 4.22 -1.95 6.66
C ASN A 221 3.79 -1.38 8.02
N TYR A 222 3.98 -2.18 9.05
CA TYR A 222 3.58 -1.87 10.41
C TYR A 222 4.75 -2.04 11.37
N LEU A 223 4.93 -1.07 12.25
CA LEU A 223 5.74 -1.22 13.44
C LEU A 223 4.93 -1.99 14.49
N LEU A 224 5.48 -3.09 14.99
CA LEU A 224 4.95 -3.84 16.14
C LEU A 224 5.81 -3.50 17.35
N CYS A 225 5.17 -3.05 18.41
CA CYS A 225 5.82 -2.52 19.60
C CYS A 225 4.98 -2.78 20.85
N THR A 226 5.53 -2.47 22.00
CA THR A 226 4.76 -2.34 23.25
C THR A 226 4.77 -0.90 23.71
N ASP A 227 3.67 -0.45 24.27
CA ASP A 227 3.60 0.83 24.96
C ASP A 227 4.60 0.82 26.15
N HIS A 228 5.45 1.82 26.24
CA HIS A 228 6.55 1.83 27.21
C HIS A 228 6.04 1.80 28.67
N ALA A 229 4.97 2.51 28.97
CA ALA A 229 4.45 2.63 30.33
C ALA A 229 3.62 1.42 30.75
N SER A 230 2.75 0.91 29.87
CA SER A 230 1.80 -0.17 30.17
C SER A 230 2.23 -1.56 29.72
N GLY A 231 3.24 -1.68 28.85
CA GLY A 231 3.66 -2.93 28.22
C GLY A 231 2.62 -3.56 27.29
N ILE A 232 1.55 -2.82 26.94
CA ILE A 232 0.48 -3.32 26.07
C ILE A 232 0.99 -3.37 24.62
N PRO A 233 0.77 -4.48 23.86
CA PRO A 233 1.06 -4.55 22.44
C PRO A 233 0.33 -3.47 21.64
N ARG A 234 1.06 -2.81 20.74
CA ARG A 234 0.54 -1.82 19.81
C ARG A 234 1.11 -2.03 18.42
N THR A 235 0.37 -1.60 17.41
CA THR A 235 0.84 -1.57 16.03
C THR A 235 0.58 -0.20 15.43
N PHE A 236 1.55 0.29 14.65
CA PHE A 236 1.44 1.57 13.96
C PHE A 236 1.85 1.39 12.51
N ARG A 237 1.04 1.91 11.60
CA ARG A 237 1.39 1.96 10.19
C ARG A 237 2.54 2.95 9.99
N ILE A 238 3.60 2.54 9.26
CA ILE A 238 4.84 3.33 9.18
C ILE A 238 4.60 4.66 8.48
N SER A 239 3.82 4.69 7.41
CA SER A 239 3.46 5.93 6.71
C SER A 239 2.72 6.97 7.57
N ARG A 240 2.25 6.57 8.75
CA ARG A 240 1.55 7.44 9.72
C ARG A 240 2.41 7.92 10.87
N ILE A 241 3.67 7.52 10.91
CA ILE A 241 4.61 7.91 11.96
C ILE A 241 5.26 9.24 11.57
N HIS A 242 5.18 10.23 12.46
CA HIS A 242 5.79 11.54 12.28
C HIS A 242 6.56 11.96 13.51
N ALA A 243 7.53 12.86 13.34
CA ALA A 243 8.37 13.38 14.41
C ALA A 243 8.97 12.23 15.25
N LEU A 244 9.51 11.23 14.57
CA LEU A 244 10.18 10.10 15.21
C LEU A 244 11.43 10.60 15.94
N PHE A 245 11.58 10.16 17.18
CA PHE A 245 12.74 10.43 18.03
C PHE A 245 13.18 9.15 18.69
N THR A 246 14.46 8.82 18.58
CA THR A 246 15.08 7.67 19.22
C THR A 246 15.80 8.10 20.50
N SER A 247 15.36 7.57 21.65
CA SER A 247 15.99 7.83 22.94
C SER A 247 17.35 7.13 23.05
N SER A 248 18.23 7.68 23.88
CA SER A 248 19.41 6.98 24.38
C SER A 248 19.07 5.83 25.32
N ASP A 249 17.88 5.87 25.93
CA ASP A 249 17.42 4.85 26.86
C ASP A 249 17.07 3.56 26.13
N LYS A 250 17.38 2.46 26.78
CA LYS A 250 17.14 1.12 26.24
C LYS A 250 16.11 0.40 27.09
N PHE A 251 15.34 -0.47 26.44
CA PHE A 251 14.46 -1.38 27.15
C PHE A 251 15.05 -2.80 27.12
N LEU A 252 14.69 -3.60 28.12
CA LEU A 252 15.00 -5.02 28.13
C LEU A 252 13.90 -5.77 27.38
N PRO A 253 14.19 -6.44 26.27
CA PRO A 253 13.21 -7.20 25.54
C PRO A 253 12.59 -8.33 26.38
N ASP A 254 11.27 -8.43 26.39
CA ASP A 254 10.52 -9.51 27.00
C ASP A 254 10.22 -10.59 25.95
N GLU A 255 10.80 -11.76 26.09
CA GLU A 255 10.65 -12.86 25.13
C GLU A 255 9.18 -13.33 24.99
N LYS A 256 8.38 -13.26 26.03
CA LYS A 256 6.94 -13.55 25.95
C LYS A 256 6.21 -12.55 25.06
N ARG A 257 6.51 -11.26 25.23
CA ARG A 257 5.96 -10.20 24.38
C ARG A 257 6.45 -10.30 22.95
N LYS A 258 7.69 -10.67 22.78
CA LYS A 258 8.26 -10.87 21.46
C LYS A 258 7.55 -11.99 20.69
N LEU A 259 7.27 -13.12 21.32
CA LEU A 259 6.50 -14.21 20.74
C LEU A 259 5.07 -13.78 20.41
N GLU A 260 4.39 -13.07 21.29
CA GLU A 260 3.03 -12.52 21.06
C GLU A 260 3.01 -11.59 19.83
N LEU A 261 3.98 -10.70 19.73
CA LEU A 261 4.11 -9.78 18.58
C LEU A 261 4.49 -10.51 17.29
N GLN A 262 5.28 -11.61 17.37
CA GLN A 262 5.59 -12.45 16.21
C GLN A 262 4.33 -13.16 15.67
N GLU A 263 3.46 -13.63 16.53
CA GLU A 263 2.17 -14.21 16.12
C GLU A 263 1.30 -13.14 15.42
N ILE A 264 1.23 -11.94 15.97
CA ILE A 264 0.53 -10.81 15.37
C ILE A 264 1.14 -10.48 13.99
N ALA A 265 2.46 -10.42 13.87
CA ALA A 265 3.18 -10.16 12.62
C ALA A 265 2.86 -11.21 11.54
N GLY A 266 2.76 -12.47 11.92
CA GLY A 266 2.49 -13.59 11.00
C GLY A 266 1.05 -13.63 10.50
N ARG A 267 0.09 -13.16 11.31
CA ARG A 267 -1.35 -13.20 11.01
C ARG A 267 -1.86 -11.91 10.41
N SER A 268 -1.69 -10.80 11.14
CA SER A 268 -2.32 -9.52 10.80
C SER A 268 -1.65 -8.36 11.53
N PRO A 269 -0.54 -7.86 11.00
CA PRO A 269 0.25 -6.81 11.67
C PRO A 269 -0.52 -5.50 11.84
N GLN A 270 -1.60 -5.27 11.08
CA GLN A 270 -2.44 -4.07 11.21
C GLN A 270 -3.28 -4.03 12.48
N SER A 271 -3.37 -5.13 13.25
CA SER A 271 -4.22 -5.21 14.43
C SER A 271 -3.47 -5.82 15.62
N ALA A 272 -3.06 -4.99 16.55
CA ALA A 272 -2.59 -5.43 17.88
C ALA A 272 -3.74 -5.73 18.85
N SER A 273 -4.98 -5.86 18.36
CA SER A 273 -6.10 -6.16 19.22
C SER A 273 -5.93 -7.56 19.84
N LYS A 274 -6.22 -7.63 21.13
CA LYS A 274 -6.17 -8.89 21.89
C LYS A 274 -7.02 -9.93 21.19
N SER A 275 -6.46 -11.12 20.95
CA SER A 275 -7.22 -12.27 20.48
C SER A 275 -8.26 -12.68 21.54
N VAL A 276 -9.45 -13.00 21.08
CA VAL A 276 -10.56 -13.46 21.91
C VAL A 276 -11.01 -14.84 21.47
N GLU A 277 -11.41 -15.66 22.41
CA GLU A 277 -12.14 -16.90 22.08
C GLU A 277 -13.57 -16.52 21.68
N ALA A 278 -13.93 -16.85 20.46
CA ALA A 278 -15.25 -16.56 19.93
C ALA A 278 -15.99 -17.83 19.58
N LYS A 279 -17.27 -17.84 19.92
CA LYS A 279 -18.24 -18.87 19.54
C LYS A 279 -19.20 -18.27 18.53
N VAL A 280 -19.28 -18.85 17.34
CA VAL A 280 -20.11 -18.36 16.24
C VAL A 280 -21.04 -19.46 15.77
N LEU A 281 -22.34 -19.15 15.75
CA LEU A 281 -23.39 -20.03 15.22
C LEU A 281 -23.67 -19.69 13.78
N PHE A 282 -23.69 -20.68 12.90
CA PHE A 282 -23.97 -20.55 11.49
C PHE A 282 -25.31 -21.22 11.13
N THR A 283 -25.97 -20.65 10.11
CA THR A 283 -26.97 -21.39 9.34
C THR A 283 -26.27 -22.31 8.32
N ASP A 284 -27.00 -23.26 7.70
CA ASP A 284 -26.41 -24.07 6.62
C ASP A 284 -25.87 -23.25 5.45
N LYS A 285 -26.56 -22.18 5.09
CA LYS A 285 -26.08 -21.20 4.12
C LYS A 285 -24.85 -20.45 4.59
N GLY A 286 -24.78 -20.13 5.87
CA GLY A 286 -23.63 -19.51 6.52
C GLY A 286 -22.40 -20.42 6.45
N MET A 287 -22.56 -21.70 6.71
CA MET A 287 -21.47 -22.69 6.59
C MET A 287 -20.96 -22.80 5.15
N GLN A 288 -21.85 -22.84 4.15
CA GLN A 288 -21.43 -22.82 2.75
C GLN A 288 -20.66 -21.53 2.42
N LYS A 289 -21.18 -20.38 2.84
CA LYS A 289 -20.51 -19.08 2.66
C LYS A 289 -19.15 -19.03 3.34
N PHE A 290 -19.01 -19.63 4.53
CA PHE A 290 -17.73 -19.70 5.24
C PHE A 290 -16.67 -20.47 4.46
N HIS A 291 -17.04 -21.52 3.74
CA HIS A 291 -16.13 -22.27 2.87
C HIS A 291 -15.74 -21.48 1.60
N LEU A 292 -16.63 -20.62 1.10
CA LEU A 292 -16.39 -19.82 -0.10
C LEU A 292 -15.57 -18.55 0.18
N VAL A 293 -15.78 -17.91 1.35
CA VAL A 293 -15.10 -16.66 1.71
C VAL A 293 -13.77 -16.99 2.38
N THR A 294 -12.73 -17.16 1.57
CA THR A 294 -11.39 -17.54 2.04
C THR A 294 -10.52 -16.35 2.47
N LYS A 295 -10.81 -15.13 1.94
CA LYS A 295 -10.03 -13.95 2.29
C LYS A 295 -10.23 -13.58 3.76
N ASN A 296 -9.14 -13.56 4.53
CA ASN A 296 -9.13 -13.23 5.96
C ASN A 296 -9.99 -14.19 6.80
N ARG A 297 -10.09 -15.43 6.37
CA ARG A 297 -10.85 -16.44 7.10
C ARG A 297 -10.10 -16.85 8.36
N PRO A 298 -10.72 -16.74 9.56
CA PRO A 298 -10.12 -17.19 10.80
C PRO A 298 -9.98 -18.72 10.83
N ASP A 299 -8.92 -19.21 11.46
CA ASP A 299 -8.72 -20.63 11.69
C ASP A 299 -9.74 -21.17 12.69
N VAL A 300 -10.33 -22.31 12.38
CA VAL A 300 -11.31 -22.96 13.24
C VAL A 300 -10.58 -23.78 14.29
N LEU A 301 -10.76 -23.45 15.57
CA LEU A 301 -10.21 -24.23 16.69
C LEU A 301 -11.00 -25.51 16.92
N ARG A 302 -12.33 -25.40 16.90
CA ARG A 302 -13.26 -26.52 17.22
C ARG A 302 -14.58 -26.30 16.48
N LYS A 303 -15.22 -27.41 16.13
CA LYS A 303 -16.55 -27.43 15.49
C LYS A 303 -17.50 -28.29 16.31
N GLU A 304 -18.70 -27.79 16.58
CA GLU A 304 -19.81 -28.48 17.22
C GLU A 304 -21.09 -28.23 16.41
N GLY A 305 -21.48 -29.19 15.56
CA GLY A 305 -22.58 -29.00 14.61
C GLY A 305 -22.36 -27.78 13.73
N ASN A 306 -23.28 -26.82 13.78
CA ASN A 306 -23.20 -25.55 13.07
C ASN A 306 -22.53 -24.43 13.89
N THR A 307 -21.90 -24.74 15.00
CA THR A 307 -21.17 -23.81 15.83
C THR A 307 -19.66 -23.99 15.62
N LEU A 308 -18.96 -22.92 15.28
CA LEU A 308 -17.51 -22.91 15.16
C LEU A 308 -16.89 -22.04 16.26
N TYR A 309 -15.73 -22.44 16.72
CA TYR A 309 -14.95 -21.75 17.75
C TYR A 309 -13.67 -21.21 17.12
N PHE A 310 -13.32 -19.99 17.49
CA PHE A 310 -12.19 -19.25 16.94
C PHE A 310 -11.37 -18.63 18.07
N HIS A 311 -10.06 -18.50 17.85
CA HIS A 311 -9.20 -17.63 18.65
C HIS A 311 -8.59 -16.59 17.70
N TRP A 312 -9.16 -15.40 17.69
CA TRP A 312 -8.84 -14.40 16.67
C TRP A 312 -8.89 -12.98 17.26
N PRO A 313 -8.11 -12.01 16.70
CA PRO A 313 -8.23 -10.61 17.12
C PRO A 313 -9.65 -10.09 16.94
N LYS A 314 -10.18 -9.45 17.98
CA LYS A 314 -11.58 -8.98 18.07
C LYS A 314 -12.04 -8.21 16.83
N LEU A 315 -11.29 -7.19 16.43
CA LEU A 315 -11.66 -6.33 15.29
C LEU A 315 -11.77 -7.13 13.98
N GLN A 316 -10.81 -8.00 13.73
CA GLN A 316 -10.79 -8.82 12.51
C GLN A 316 -11.92 -9.84 12.48
N LEU A 317 -12.22 -10.43 13.64
CA LEU A 317 -13.36 -11.32 13.79
C LEU A 317 -14.66 -10.61 13.43
N GLU A 318 -14.88 -9.42 13.98
CA GLU A 318 -16.03 -8.60 13.67
C GLU A 318 -16.10 -8.23 12.19
N GLU A 319 -15.01 -7.74 11.60
CA GLU A 319 -14.94 -7.39 10.17
C GLU A 319 -15.20 -8.59 9.26
N TYR A 320 -14.65 -9.75 9.60
CA TYR A 320 -14.89 -10.96 8.83
C TYR A 320 -16.36 -11.35 8.85
N PHE A 321 -16.99 -11.37 10.05
CA PHE A 321 -18.37 -11.82 10.20
C PHE A 321 -19.44 -10.81 9.80
N ARG A 322 -19.12 -9.52 9.67
CA ARG A 322 -20.04 -8.50 9.08
C ARG A 322 -20.55 -8.89 7.69
N ARG A 323 -19.80 -9.64 6.94
CA ARG A 323 -20.17 -10.10 5.58
C ARG A 323 -21.28 -11.17 5.59
N PHE A 324 -21.53 -11.80 6.73
CA PHE A 324 -22.45 -12.92 6.83
C PHE A 324 -23.90 -12.51 7.13
N GLY A 325 -24.10 -11.31 7.69
CA GLY A 325 -25.42 -10.87 8.07
C GLY A 325 -26.07 -11.83 9.07
N LYS A 326 -27.29 -12.26 8.78
CA LYS A 326 -28.04 -13.22 9.60
C LYS A 326 -27.49 -14.66 9.53
N GLU A 327 -26.61 -14.96 8.58
CA GLU A 327 -26.14 -16.32 8.32
C GLU A 327 -25.02 -16.78 9.29
N ALA A 328 -24.45 -15.84 10.06
CA ALA A 328 -23.52 -16.14 11.14
C ALA A 328 -23.72 -15.19 12.32
N VAL A 329 -23.86 -15.72 13.52
CA VAL A 329 -24.10 -14.93 14.73
C VAL A 329 -23.00 -15.23 15.74
N ILE A 330 -22.28 -14.20 16.18
CA ILE A 330 -21.30 -14.31 17.26
C ILE A 330 -22.09 -14.44 18.57
N LEU A 331 -21.93 -15.59 19.25
CA LEU A 331 -22.57 -15.88 20.53
C LEU A 331 -21.73 -15.39 21.71
N SER A 332 -20.41 -15.49 21.60
CA SER A 332 -19.45 -15.01 22.59
C SER A 332 -18.16 -14.54 21.89
N PRO A 333 -17.36 -13.63 22.47
CA PRO A 333 -17.65 -12.90 23.72
C PRO A 333 -18.78 -11.89 23.54
N GLU A 334 -19.43 -11.49 24.64
CA GLU A 334 -20.57 -10.58 24.63
C GLU A 334 -20.22 -9.22 24.01
N GLU A 335 -19.00 -8.72 24.23
CA GLU A 335 -18.52 -7.47 23.61
C GLU A 335 -18.57 -7.50 22.07
N CYS A 336 -18.15 -8.62 21.45
CA CYS A 336 -18.23 -8.78 19.99
C CYS A 336 -19.69 -8.86 19.52
N ARG A 337 -20.51 -9.57 20.28
CA ARG A 337 -21.95 -9.70 20.00
C ARG A 337 -22.65 -8.36 20.02
N GLU A 338 -22.45 -7.56 21.05
CA GLU A 338 -23.04 -6.22 21.17
C GLU A 338 -22.50 -5.25 20.11
N SER A 339 -21.20 -5.31 19.78
CA SER A 339 -20.61 -4.53 18.68
C SER A 339 -21.29 -4.84 17.35
N MET A 340 -21.47 -6.13 17.02
CA MET A 340 -22.17 -6.58 15.81
C MET A 340 -23.62 -6.17 15.78
N ARG A 341 -24.32 -6.28 16.92
CA ARG A 341 -25.71 -5.83 17.07
C ARG A 341 -25.85 -4.34 16.81
N PHE A 342 -24.96 -3.53 17.39
CA PHE A 342 -24.94 -2.10 17.17
C PHE A 342 -24.65 -1.74 15.70
N PHE A 343 -23.68 -2.41 15.08
CA PHE A 343 -23.36 -2.23 13.66
C PHE A 343 -24.59 -2.47 12.76
N TYR A 344 -25.27 -3.60 12.91
CA TYR A 344 -26.45 -3.91 12.09
C TYR A 344 -27.64 -2.99 12.36
N LYS A 345 -27.81 -2.59 13.62
CA LYS A 345 -28.84 -1.58 13.98
C LYS A 345 -28.59 -0.26 13.27
N LYS A 346 -27.35 0.25 13.29
CA LYS A 346 -26.98 1.49 12.61
C LYS A 346 -27.11 1.37 11.09
N ALA A 347 -26.72 0.27 10.51
CA ALA A 347 -26.90 0.01 9.09
C ALA A 347 -28.38 0.04 8.71
N TRP A 348 -29.25 -0.65 9.46
CA TRP A 348 -30.69 -0.64 9.23
C TRP A 348 -31.32 0.78 9.38
N GLU A 349 -30.92 1.52 10.41
CA GLU A 349 -31.38 2.92 10.59
C GLU A 349 -30.98 3.82 9.42
N ALA A 350 -29.78 3.62 8.84
CA ALA A 350 -29.31 4.40 7.71
C ALA A 350 -30.14 4.16 6.43
N TYR A 351 -30.50 2.91 6.14
CA TYR A 351 -31.38 2.58 5.02
C TYR A 351 -32.79 3.10 5.23
N ARG A 352 -33.34 2.98 6.44
CA ARG A 352 -34.69 3.45 6.77
C ARG A 352 -34.88 4.97 6.67
N LYS A 353 -33.79 5.76 6.91
CA LYS A 353 -33.86 7.23 6.78
C LYS A 353 -34.03 7.69 5.34
N LYS A 354 -33.52 6.95 4.37
CA LYS A 354 -33.67 7.27 2.94
C LYS A 354 -35.10 7.02 2.41
N GLU A 355 -35.85 6.09 3.00
CA GLU A 355 -37.22 5.81 2.59
C GLU A 355 -38.22 6.87 3.08
N LYS A 356 -37.82 7.76 4.01
CA LYS A 356 -38.69 8.83 4.56
C LYS A 356 -38.39 10.23 4.01
N GLY A 357 -37.44 10.33 3.06
CA GLY A 357 -36.96 11.60 2.50
C GLY A 357 -37.20 11.77 1.01
N GLU A 358 -38.14 10.99 0.38
CA GLU A 358 -38.71 11.21 -0.94
C GLU A 358 -40.17 11.67 -0.82
#